data_afe80e4e7c349c918d8ea2bf3a5a166a
#
_entry.id   afe80e4e7c349c918d8ea2bf3a5a166a
#
_cell.length_a   1.000
_cell.length_b   1.000
_cell.length_c   1.000
_cell.angle_alpha   90.00
_cell.angle_beta   90.00
_cell.angle_gamma   90.00
#
_symmetry.space_group_name_H-M   'P 1'
#
loop_
_entity.id
_entity.type
_entity.pdbx_description
1 polymer ?
#
loop_
_entity_poly.entity_id
_entity_poly.type
_entity_poly.pdbx_seq_one_letter_code
_entity_poly.pdbx_strand_id
1 'polypeptide(L)'
;MSLFFYRDFLNEQISMTKILALDASTDACSVALYIDGVTSNIFELAAKSHTQRLLPMVDEILRAANCSLHDIDAIAFGRGPGSFTGLRICMGIVQGLAFGANIPVIPVSTLQAIAQGFVSENPHNTSPLLVALDARMDEVYWGLFNADKIPQALSAEFVMKPIDVCEQKIVADLHKQFVAIGPGWHYADLQKIVPELLVQDAHPNAQYMLPIAVDAFQKGETQSILDAQPVYLRDSVSWQKRQRIRTQSL
;
A
#
# COMPACT_ATOMS: atom_id res chain seq x y z
N MET A 1 48.09 17.64 36.33
CA MET A 1 46.97 16.79 36.77
C MET A 1 45.76 17.11 35.90
N SER A 2 45.62 16.29 34.91
CA SER A 2 44.42 15.73 34.29
C SER A 2 43.32 16.65 33.80
N LEU A 3 43.35 16.91 32.50
CA LEU A 3 42.21 17.37 31.68
C LEU A 3 42.14 16.44 30.46
N PHE A 4 41.85 15.18 30.74
CA PHE A 4 41.55 14.14 29.76
C PHE A 4 40.21 13.48 30.15
N PHE A 5 39.11 14.18 30.00
CA PHE A 5 37.77 13.61 29.99
C PHE A 5 36.86 14.66 29.37
N TYR A 6 36.47 14.49 28.14
CA TYR A 6 35.26 14.98 27.49
C TYR A 6 35.45 15.07 25.96
N ARG A 7 35.66 13.93 25.31
CA ARG A 7 35.68 13.93 23.84
C ARG A 7 35.14 12.65 23.20
N ASP A 8 34.30 11.91 23.92
CA ASP A 8 33.69 10.68 23.39
C ASP A 8 32.14 10.68 23.37
N PHE A 9 31.54 11.86 23.32
CA PHE A 9 30.07 11.96 23.28
C PHE A 9 29.59 12.90 22.19
N LEU A 10 29.96 12.75 20.94
CA LEU A 10 29.32 13.45 19.81
C LEU A 10 29.76 12.80 18.49
N ASN A 11 29.49 11.53 18.30
CA ASN A 11 29.43 10.93 16.98
C ASN A 11 28.37 9.81 16.94
N GLU A 12 27.22 9.99 17.56
CA GLU A 12 26.01 9.42 16.99
C GLU A 12 25.78 10.24 15.71
N GLN A 13 26.29 9.76 14.59
CA GLN A 13 25.75 10.10 13.30
C GLN A 13 24.25 9.74 13.42
N ILE A 14 23.41 10.74 13.57
CA ILE A 14 21.98 10.61 13.36
C ILE A 14 21.88 10.18 11.89
N SER A 15 21.88 8.87 11.66
CA SER A 15 21.67 8.31 10.33
C SER A 15 20.26 8.73 9.95
N MET A 16 20.16 9.69 9.06
CA MET A 16 18.87 10.18 8.54
C MET A 16 18.21 9.01 7.80
N THR A 17 17.13 8.49 8.39
CA THR A 17 16.40 7.36 7.79
C THR A 17 15.83 7.76 6.43
N LYS A 18 16.18 6.98 5.41
CA LYS A 18 15.73 7.18 4.02
C LYS A 18 14.97 5.94 3.55
N ILE A 19 13.68 6.09 3.29
CA ILE A 19 12.82 5.00 2.83
C ILE A 19 12.20 5.39 1.50
N LEU A 20 12.39 4.54 0.50
CA LEU A 20 11.73 4.62 -0.80
C LEU A 20 10.49 3.72 -0.78
N ALA A 21 9.33 4.22 -1.19
CA ALA A 21 8.08 3.45 -1.26
C ALA A 21 7.55 3.40 -2.69
N LEU A 22 7.08 2.23 -3.14
CA LEU A 22 6.50 2.00 -4.46
C LEU A 22 5.17 1.27 -4.36
N ASP A 23 4.18 1.72 -5.11
CA ASP A 23 2.91 1.01 -5.29
C ASP A 23 2.43 1.06 -6.74
N ALA A 24 1.89 -0.06 -7.21
CA ALA A 24 1.21 -0.22 -8.48
C ALA A 24 0.08 -1.28 -8.37
N SER A 25 -0.47 -1.42 -7.17
CA SER A 25 -1.46 -2.46 -6.83
C SER A 25 -2.86 -2.23 -7.40
N THR A 26 -3.15 -1.04 -7.94
CA THR A 26 -4.42 -0.67 -8.56
C THR A 26 -4.19 0.02 -9.91
N ASP A 27 -5.17 0.78 -10.41
CA ASP A 27 -4.97 1.65 -11.58
C ASP A 27 -4.12 2.89 -11.25
N ALA A 28 -3.79 3.11 -9.98
CA ALA A 28 -2.83 4.11 -9.52
C ALA A 28 -1.39 3.57 -9.56
N CYS A 29 -0.45 4.45 -9.84
CA CYS A 29 0.98 4.20 -9.79
C CYS A 29 1.63 5.31 -8.97
N SER A 30 2.40 4.96 -7.94
CA SER A 30 3.00 5.96 -7.06
C SER A 30 4.36 5.55 -6.54
N VAL A 31 5.20 6.56 -6.33
CA VAL A 31 6.51 6.45 -5.69
C VAL A 31 6.63 7.58 -4.67
N ALA A 32 7.12 7.26 -3.48
CA ALA A 32 7.37 8.26 -2.45
C ALA A 32 8.73 8.05 -1.80
N LEU A 33 9.33 9.13 -1.34
CA LEU A 33 10.62 9.12 -0.67
C LEU A 33 10.49 9.86 0.66
N TYR A 34 10.90 9.18 1.73
CA TYR A 34 11.04 9.76 3.06
C TYR A 34 12.51 9.99 3.36
N ILE A 35 12.86 11.19 3.80
CA ILE A 35 14.17 11.55 4.29
C ILE A 35 13.97 12.35 5.58
N ASP A 36 14.29 11.76 6.72
CA ASP A 36 14.31 12.42 8.04
C ASP A 36 13.10 13.34 8.33
N GLY A 37 11.91 12.80 8.22
CA GLY A 37 10.66 13.52 8.47
C GLY A 37 10.07 14.26 7.27
N VAL A 38 10.81 14.38 6.16
CA VAL A 38 10.32 15.02 4.93
C VAL A 38 9.89 13.97 3.92
N THR A 39 8.67 14.12 3.40
CA THR A 39 8.12 13.21 2.37
C THR A 39 7.99 13.93 1.03
N SER A 40 8.49 13.30 -0.03
CA SER A 40 8.22 13.64 -1.43
C SER A 40 7.38 12.52 -2.06
N ASN A 41 6.49 12.85 -3.01
CA ASN A 41 5.59 11.90 -3.62
C ASN A 41 5.33 12.22 -5.09
N ILE A 42 5.26 11.18 -5.91
CA ILE A 42 4.79 11.23 -7.30
C ILE A 42 3.63 10.22 -7.40
N PHE A 43 2.48 10.69 -7.85
CA PHE A 43 1.26 9.90 -7.97
C PHE A 43 0.61 10.14 -9.33
N GLU A 44 0.25 9.07 -10.03
CA GLU A 44 -0.45 9.13 -11.32
C GLU A 44 -1.57 8.08 -11.36
N LEU A 45 -2.72 8.45 -11.89
CA LEU A 45 -3.73 7.48 -12.34
C LEU A 45 -3.32 7.03 -13.74
N ALA A 46 -2.67 5.88 -13.82
CA ALA A 46 -1.93 5.45 -15.00
C ALA A 46 -2.32 4.03 -15.43
N ALA A 47 -3.61 3.77 -15.56
CA ALA A 47 -4.12 2.47 -16.01
C ALA A 47 -3.37 1.98 -17.26
N LYS A 48 -2.74 0.78 -17.17
CA LYS A 48 -1.97 0.10 -18.22
C LYS A 48 -0.56 0.66 -18.55
N SER A 49 -0.09 1.70 -17.87
CA SER A 49 1.26 2.26 -18.10
C SER A 49 2.27 2.04 -16.97
N HIS A 50 1.92 1.25 -15.95
CA HIS A 50 2.76 0.97 -14.77
C HIS A 50 4.20 0.53 -15.14
N THR A 51 4.36 -0.36 -16.14
CA THR A 51 5.66 -0.84 -16.61
C THR A 51 6.55 0.27 -17.18
N GLN A 52 5.94 1.30 -17.77
CA GLN A 52 6.65 2.41 -18.38
C GLN A 52 6.90 3.56 -17.41
N ARG A 53 6.09 3.66 -16.34
CA ARG A 53 6.10 4.82 -15.44
C ARG A 53 6.83 4.60 -14.12
N LEU A 54 6.67 3.42 -13.50
CA LEU A 54 7.12 3.22 -12.12
C LEU A 54 8.64 3.43 -11.95
N LEU A 55 9.48 2.86 -12.82
CA LEU A 55 10.93 3.02 -12.73
C LEU A 55 11.40 4.45 -13.07
N PRO A 56 10.87 5.15 -14.10
CA PRO A 56 11.13 6.58 -14.28
C PRO A 56 10.74 7.45 -13.09
N MET A 57 9.63 7.17 -12.40
CA MET A 57 9.23 7.91 -11.19
C MET A 57 10.25 7.74 -10.05
N VAL A 58 10.83 6.54 -9.91
CA VAL A 58 11.93 6.29 -8.95
C VAL A 58 13.14 7.15 -9.28
N ASP A 59 13.58 7.19 -10.54
CA ASP A 59 14.71 8.00 -10.97
C ASP A 59 14.44 9.51 -10.75
N GLU A 60 13.24 9.96 -11.08
CA GLU A 60 12.81 11.35 -10.90
C GLU A 60 12.86 11.79 -9.43
N ILE A 61 12.28 11.01 -8.52
CA ILE A 61 12.21 11.37 -7.10
C ILE A 61 13.58 11.34 -6.43
N LEU A 62 14.43 10.38 -6.78
CA LEU A 62 15.80 10.28 -6.27
C LEU A 62 16.66 11.45 -6.76
N ARG A 63 16.58 11.81 -8.05
CA ARG A 63 17.29 12.99 -8.59
C ARG A 63 16.83 14.28 -7.97
N ALA A 64 15.53 14.47 -7.78
CA ALA A 64 14.98 15.67 -7.15
C ALA A 64 15.48 15.85 -5.71
N ALA A 65 15.73 14.75 -5.02
CA ALA A 65 16.27 14.74 -3.66
C ALA A 65 17.82 14.76 -3.60
N ASN A 66 18.52 14.79 -4.74
CA ASN A 66 19.98 14.58 -4.82
C ASN A 66 20.43 13.32 -4.07
N CYS A 67 19.67 12.24 -4.19
CA CYS A 67 19.86 10.98 -3.49
C CYS A 67 20.10 9.86 -4.52
N SER A 68 21.01 8.95 -4.22
CA SER A 68 21.23 7.74 -4.99
C SER A 68 20.48 6.56 -4.37
N LEU A 69 20.29 5.49 -5.13
CA LEU A 69 19.69 4.27 -4.60
C LEU A 69 20.49 3.66 -3.44
N HIS A 70 21.81 3.81 -3.44
CA HIS A 70 22.69 3.33 -2.37
C HIS A 70 22.57 4.13 -1.05
N ASP A 71 21.91 5.29 -1.08
CA ASP A 71 21.64 6.08 0.12
C ASP A 71 20.34 5.66 0.82
N ILE A 72 19.59 4.71 0.25
CA ILE A 72 18.29 4.24 0.75
C ILE A 72 18.49 3.11 1.76
N ASP A 73 17.88 3.23 2.93
CA ASP A 73 17.98 2.25 4.02
C ASP A 73 17.01 1.08 3.86
N ALA A 74 15.82 1.32 3.28
CA ALA A 74 14.82 0.29 3.00
C ALA A 74 13.91 0.69 1.83
N ILE A 75 13.36 -0.32 1.13
CA ILE A 75 12.34 -0.12 0.10
C ILE A 75 11.01 -0.70 0.59
N ALA A 76 10.01 0.17 0.80
CA ALA A 76 8.64 -0.26 1.06
C ALA A 76 7.91 -0.54 -0.26
N PHE A 77 7.09 -1.58 -0.29
CA PHE A 77 6.32 -1.91 -1.49
C PHE A 77 4.90 -2.37 -1.15
N GLY A 78 3.96 -2.03 -2.02
CA GLY A 78 2.59 -2.54 -1.95
C GLY A 78 2.57 -4.04 -2.17
N ARG A 79 2.39 -4.83 -1.09
CA ARG A 79 2.34 -6.30 -1.16
C ARG A 79 1.04 -6.83 -1.73
N GLY A 80 0.03 -5.97 -1.87
CA GLY A 80 -1.34 -6.35 -2.17
C GLY A 80 -2.24 -6.27 -0.92
N PRO A 81 -3.53 -6.66 -1.05
CA PRO A 81 -4.16 -7.21 -2.25
C PRO A 81 -4.35 -6.18 -3.36
N GLY A 82 -4.52 -6.65 -4.61
CA GLY A 82 -4.74 -5.74 -5.73
C GLY A 82 -4.61 -6.41 -7.10
N SER A 83 -4.35 -5.59 -8.12
CA SER A 83 -4.15 -6.02 -9.51
C SER A 83 -3.00 -7.02 -9.62
N PHE A 84 -3.28 -8.22 -10.09
CA PHE A 84 -2.29 -9.27 -10.31
C PHE A 84 -1.10 -8.84 -11.18
N THR A 85 -1.36 -8.07 -12.24
CA THR A 85 -0.33 -7.53 -13.11
C THR A 85 0.45 -6.42 -12.42
N GLY A 86 -0.26 -5.49 -11.78
CA GLY A 86 0.35 -4.35 -11.08
C GLY A 86 1.29 -4.79 -9.96
N LEU A 87 0.84 -5.73 -9.11
CA LEU A 87 1.66 -6.30 -8.04
C LEU A 87 2.96 -6.94 -8.55
N ARG A 88 2.90 -7.67 -9.68
CA ARG A 88 4.09 -8.28 -10.28
C ARG A 88 5.05 -7.27 -10.90
N ILE A 89 4.52 -6.20 -11.50
CA ILE A 89 5.34 -5.10 -12.04
C ILE A 89 6.08 -4.43 -10.89
N CYS A 90 5.36 -4.05 -9.83
CA CYS A 90 5.94 -3.43 -8.65
C CYS A 90 7.01 -4.33 -8.02
N MET A 91 6.67 -5.61 -7.76
CA MET A 91 7.60 -6.58 -7.19
C MET A 91 8.86 -6.77 -8.06
N GLY A 92 8.72 -6.89 -9.38
CA GLY A 92 9.87 -7.06 -10.28
C GLY A 92 10.83 -5.87 -10.24
N ILE A 93 10.29 -4.64 -10.16
CA ILE A 93 11.09 -3.42 -10.01
C ILE A 93 11.77 -3.38 -8.64
N VAL A 94 11.01 -3.65 -7.56
CA VAL A 94 11.55 -3.69 -6.19
C VAL A 94 12.65 -4.76 -6.06
N GLN A 95 12.45 -5.94 -6.66
CA GLN A 95 13.47 -7.00 -6.70
C GLN A 95 14.75 -6.53 -7.38
N GLY A 96 14.64 -5.87 -8.54
CA GLY A 96 15.80 -5.34 -9.26
C GLY A 96 16.56 -4.29 -8.47
N LEU A 97 15.84 -3.33 -7.85
CA LEU A 97 16.43 -2.25 -7.07
C LEU A 97 17.06 -2.77 -5.76
N ALA A 98 16.30 -3.53 -4.98
CA ALA A 98 16.72 -4.01 -3.67
C ALA A 98 17.88 -5.01 -3.78
N PHE A 99 17.83 -5.94 -4.75
CA PHE A 99 18.91 -6.89 -4.98
C PHE A 99 20.19 -6.19 -5.48
N GLY A 100 20.03 -5.25 -6.45
CA GLY A 100 21.17 -4.53 -7.02
C GLY A 100 21.92 -3.65 -6.04
N ALA A 101 21.24 -3.08 -5.05
CA ALA A 101 21.83 -2.20 -4.04
C ALA A 101 21.96 -2.87 -2.65
N ASN A 102 21.58 -4.14 -2.52
CA ASN A 102 21.58 -4.90 -1.25
C ASN A 102 20.78 -4.19 -0.13
N ILE A 103 19.57 -3.73 -0.47
CA ILE A 103 18.68 -2.99 0.43
C ILE A 103 17.57 -3.92 0.95
N PRO A 104 17.25 -3.93 2.25
CA PRO A 104 16.11 -4.67 2.79
C PRO A 104 14.78 -4.08 2.32
N VAL A 105 13.72 -4.88 2.38
CA VAL A 105 12.39 -4.46 1.94
C VAL A 105 11.35 -4.57 3.04
N ILE A 106 10.28 -3.79 2.92
CA ILE A 106 9.16 -3.71 3.87
C ILE A 106 7.86 -3.88 3.07
N PRO A 107 7.16 -5.02 3.24
CA PRO A 107 5.87 -5.22 2.60
C PRO A 107 4.77 -4.43 3.32
N VAL A 108 4.01 -3.62 2.60
CA VAL A 108 2.89 -2.85 3.14
C VAL A 108 1.59 -3.30 2.50
N SER A 109 0.56 -3.52 3.29
CA SER A 109 -0.77 -3.84 2.77
C SER A 109 -1.35 -2.67 1.98
N THR A 110 -1.90 -2.96 0.80
CA THR A 110 -2.60 -1.97 -0.02
C THR A 110 -3.82 -1.40 0.72
N LEU A 111 -4.58 -2.25 1.44
CA LEU A 111 -5.74 -1.81 2.22
C LEU A 111 -5.31 -0.96 3.41
N GLN A 112 -4.23 -1.34 4.09
CA GLN A 112 -3.67 -0.55 5.19
C GLN A 112 -3.14 0.81 4.72
N ALA A 113 -2.51 0.88 3.55
CA ALA A 113 -2.05 2.14 2.95
C ALA A 113 -3.21 3.10 2.66
N ILE A 114 -4.36 2.59 2.21
CA ILE A 114 -5.59 3.39 2.03
C ILE A 114 -6.13 3.87 3.39
N ALA A 115 -6.19 2.99 4.40
CA ALA A 115 -6.58 3.37 5.76
C ALA A 115 -5.67 4.46 6.32
N GLN A 116 -4.35 4.33 6.12
CA GLN A 116 -3.36 5.33 6.54
C GLN A 116 -3.57 6.68 5.85
N GLY A 117 -3.93 6.67 4.55
CA GLY A 117 -4.26 7.90 3.83
C GLY A 117 -5.41 8.64 4.51
N PHE A 118 -6.48 7.93 4.82
CA PHE A 118 -7.63 8.53 5.51
C PHE A 118 -7.27 9.08 6.89
N VAL A 119 -6.57 8.32 7.72
CA VAL A 119 -6.15 8.76 9.07
C VAL A 119 -5.23 9.98 9.01
N SER A 120 -4.31 10.03 8.03
CA SER A 120 -3.40 11.18 7.86
C SER A 120 -4.14 12.48 7.55
N GLU A 121 -5.27 12.39 6.82
CA GLU A 121 -6.11 13.53 6.47
C GLU A 121 -7.18 13.83 7.53
N ASN A 122 -7.53 12.83 8.36
CA ASN A 122 -8.57 12.91 9.38
C ASN A 122 -8.05 12.47 10.76
N PRO A 123 -7.08 13.18 11.38
CA PRO A 123 -6.38 12.74 12.58
C PRO A 123 -7.25 12.67 13.84
N HIS A 124 -8.47 13.19 13.79
CA HIS A 124 -9.42 13.17 14.90
C HIS A 124 -10.48 12.06 14.76
N ASN A 125 -10.45 11.30 13.67
CA ASN A 125 -11.36 10.17 13.51
C ASN A 125 -10.98 9.05 14.48
N THR A 126 -12.00 8.47 15.13
CA THR A 126 -11.84 7.34 16.04
C THR A 126 -12.65 6.11 15.60
N SER A 127 -13.51 6.28 14.59
CA SER A 127 -14.34 5.21 14.06
C SER A 127 -13.51 4.21 13.25
N PRO A 128 -13.78 2.90 13.37
CA PRO A 128 -13.12 1.88 12.57
C PRO A 128 -13.25 2.13 11.08
N LEU A 129 -12.27 1.66 10.30
CA LEU A 129 -12.14 1.89 8.87
C LEU A 129 -12.39 0.58 8.13
N LEU A 130 -13.52 0.47 7.41
CA LEU A 130 -13.82 -0.65 6.54
C LEU A 130 -13.38 -0.31 5.12
N VAL A 131 -12.19 -0.80 4.77
CA VAL A 131 -11.57 -0.53 3.46
C VAL A 131 -11.98 -1.58 2.45
N ALA A 132 -12.40 -1.18 1.25
CA ALA A 132 -12.76 -2.09 0.18
C ALA A 132 -12.20 -1.63 -1.18
N LEU A 133 -11.58 -2.56 -1.92
CA LEU A 133 -11.07 -2.39 -3.28
C LEU A 133 -11.83 -3.29 -4.26
N ASP A 134 -11.99 -2.86 -5.50
CA ASP A 134 -12.49 -3.70 -6.58
C ASP A 134 -11.51 -4.85 -6.86
N ALA A 135 -11.95 -6.08 -6.65
CA ALA A 135 -11.18 -7.29 -6.95
C ALA A 135 -11.49 -7.86 -8.35
N ARG A 136 -12.30 -7.17 -9.15
CA ARG A 136 -12.87 -7.68 -10.41
C ARG A 136 -13.78 -8.89 -10.18
N MET A 137 -14.47 -9.34 -11.23
CA MET A 137 -15.32 -10.54 -11.20
C MET A 137 -16.45 -10.46 -10.16
N ASP A 138 -16.99 -9.25 -9.95
CA ASP A 138 -18.04 -8.94 -8.97
C ASP A 138 -17.64 -9.28 -7.52
N GLU A 139 -16.35 -9.13 -7.20
CA GLU A 139 -15.80 -9.32 -5.86
C GLU A 139 -15.04 -8.06 -5.39
N VAL A 140 -14.85 -7.98 -4.07
CA VAL A 140 -14.05 -6.93 -3.43
C VAL A 140 -12.97 -7.55 -2.54
N TYR A 141 -11.77 -6.93 -2.56
CA TYR A 141 -10.83 -7.08 -1.47
C TYR A 141 -11.26 -6.17 -0.33
N TRP A 142 -11.28 -6.67 0.88
CA TRP A 142 -11.65 -5.84 2.03
C TRP A 142 -10.89 -6.22 3.30
N GLY A 143 -10.84 -5.28 4.23
CA GLY A 143 -10.27 -5.43 5.56
C GLY A 143 -10.78 -4.34 6.50
N LEU A 144 -10.81 -4.65 7.79
CA LEU A 144 -11.19 -3.72 8.84
C LEU A 144 -9.94 -3.28 9.60
N PHE A 145 -9.82 -1.97 9.83
CA PHE A 145 -8.70 -1.35 10.54
C PHE A 145 -9.20 -0.44 11.65
N ASN A 146 -8.40 -0.27 12.71
CA ASN A 146 -8.62 0.81 13.67
C ASN A 146 -8.21 2.17 13.06
N ALA A 147 -8.49 3.25 13.76
CA ALA A 147 -8.15 4.61 13.35
C ALA A 147 -6.96 5.18 14.14
N ASP A 148 -6.04 4.33 14.59
CA ASP A 148 -4.82 4.78 15.24
C ASP A 148 -3.92 5.55 14.24
N LYS A 149 -2.96 6.30 14.77
CA LYS A 149 -1.99 7.06 13.94
C LYS A 149 -1.35 6.19 12.83
N ILE A 150 -1.13 4.93 13.13
CA ILE A 150 -0.79 3.88 12.16
C ILE A 150 -1.87 2.81 12.28
N PRO A 151 -2.80 2.72 11.32
CA PRO A 151 -3.92 1.81 11.39
C PRO A 151 -3.48 0.35 11.52
N GLN A 152 -4.01 -0.35 12.51
CA GLN A 152 -3.78 -1.76 12.72
C GLN A 152 -4.98 -2.57 12.25
N ALA A 153 -4.72 -3.73 11.66
CA ALA A 153 -5.77 -4.62 11.19
C ALA A 153 -6.60 -5.17 12.36
N LEU A 154 -7.91 -5.00 12.31
CA LEU A 154 -8.89 -5.60 13.21
C LEU A 154 -9.46 -6.90 12.65
N SER A 155 -9.25 -7.17 11.36
CA SER A 155 -9.58 -8.42 10.68
C SER A 155 -8.43 -8.89 9.80
N ALA A 156 -8.48 -10.14 9.34
CA ALA A 156 -7.72 -10.55 8.17
C ALA A 156 -8.22 -9.78 6.92
N GLU A 157 -7.41 -9.83 5.86
CA GLU A 157 -7.81 -9.32 4.55
C GLU A 157 -8.49 -10.44 3.76
N PHE A 158 -9.57 -10.14 3.07
CA PHE A 158 -10.39 -11.11 2.37
C PHE A 158 -10.69 -10.69 0.94
N VAL A 159 -11.07 -11.68 0.11
CA VAL A 159 -11.74 -11.46 -1.18
C VAL A 159 -13.06 -12.21 -1.16
N MET A 160 -14.16 -11.52 -1.47
CA MET A 160 -15.49 -12.13 -1.56
C MET A 160 -16.46 -11.23 -2.30
N LYS A 161 -17.67 -11.71 -2.56
CA LYS A 161 -18.72 -10.89 -3.15
C LYS A 161 -19.13 -9.77 -2.18
N PRO A 162 -19.52 -8.61 -2.70
CA PRO A 162 -19.96 -7.48 -1.86
C PRO A 162 -21.07 -7.82 -0.88
N ILE A 163 -22.02 -8.66 -1.29
CA ILE A 163 -23.12 -9.08 -0.41
C ILE A 163 -22.63 -9.91 0.77
N ASP A 164 -21.62 -10.78 0.56
CA ASP A 164 -21.09 -11.66 1.61
C ASP A 164 -20.31 -10.84 2.66
N VAL A 165 -19.75 -9.67 2.29
CA VAL A 165 -19.13 -8.73 3.25
C VAL A 165 -20.17 -8.20 4.23
N CYS A 166 -21.39 -7.90 3.74
CA CYS A 166 -22.48 -7.40 4.60
C CYS A 166 -22.92 -8.42 5.66
N GLU A 167 -22.74 -9.71 5.37
CA GLU A 167 -23.12 -10.82 6.23
C GLU A 167 -22.03 -11.20 7.25
N GLN A 168 -20.82 -10.60 7.13
CA GLN A 168 -19.75 -10.86 8.09
C GLN A 168 -20.12 -10.30 9.46
N LYS A 169 -20.04 -11.17 10.49
CA LYS A 169 -20.37 -10.80 11.87
C LYS A 169 -19.61 -9.55 12.33
N ILE A 170 -18.30 -9.47 12.04
CA ILE A 170 -17.46 -8.33 12.40
C ILE A 170 -17.95 -7.02 11.77
N VAL A 171 -18.55 -7.07 10.58
CA VAL A 171 -19.13 -5.91 9.90
C VAL A 171 -20.50 -5.57 10.47
N ALA A 172 -21.33 -6.56 10.76
CA ALA A 172 -22.64 -6.37 11.40
C ALA A 172 -22.52 -5.75 12.80
N ASP A 173 -21.47 -6.12 13.54
CA ASP A 173 -21.20 -5.62 14.90
C ASP A 173 -20.75 -4.14 14.92
N LEU A 174 -20.40 -3.54 13.77
CA LEU A 174 -20.04 -2.11 13.68
C LEU A 174 -21.22 -1.15 13.90
N HIS A 175 -22.45 -1.64 13.81
CA HIS A 175 -23.68 -0.86 14.09
C HIS A 175 -23.72 0.53 13.43
N LYS A 176 -23.22 0.67 12.20
CA LYS A 176 -23.09 1.92 11.43
C LYS A 176 -22.04 2.92 11.98
N GLN A 177 -21.27 2.55 12.98
CA GLN A 177 -20.19 3.38 13.55
C GLN A 177 -18.87 3.00 12.90
N PHE A 178 -18.72 3.30 11.61
CA PHE A 178 -17.50 3.06 10.86
C PHE A 178 -17.41 4.00 9.65
N VAL A 179 -16.19 4.18 9.16
CA VAL A 179 -15.92 4.87 7.89
C VAL A 179 -15.71 3.84 6.81
N ALA A 180 -16.40 4.01 5.69
CA ALA A 180 -16.28 3.20 4.48
C ALA A 180 -15.30 3.84 3.50
N ILE A 181 -14.25 3.14 3.07
CA ILE A 181 -13.18 3.73 2.27
C ILE A 181 -12.83 2.86 1.07
N GLY A 182 -12.62 3.49 -0.08
CA GLY A 182 -12.08 2.88 -1.29
C GLY A 182 -13.11 2.57 -2.37
N PRO A 183 -12.65 2.31 -3.62
CA PRO A 183 -13.49 2.14 -4.78
C PRO A 183 -14.35 0.87 -4.78
N GLY A 184 -14.08 -0.11 -3.90
CA GLY A 184 -14.96 -1.27 -3.72
C GLY A 184 -16.37 -0.87 -3.29
N TRP A 185 -16.55 0.30 -2.68
CA TRP A 185 -17.85 0.83 -2.27
C TRP A 185 -18.72 1.33 -3.42
N HIS A 186 -18.27 1.29 -4.66
CA HIS A 186 -19.12 1.50 -5.83
C HIS A 186 -20.12 0.34 -6.09
N TYR A 187 -19.86 -0.84 -5.52
CA TYR A 187 -20.79 -1.96 -5.62
C TYR A 187 -22.07 -1.68 -4.82
N ALA A 188 -23.23 -1.78 -5.48
CA ALA A 188 -24.53 -1.48 -4.89
C ALA A 188 -24.86 -2.36 -3.66
N ASP A 189 -24.35 -3.59 -3.63
CA ASP A 189 -24.57 -4.50 -2.50
C ASP A 189 -23.89 -4.02 -1.22
N LEU A 190 -22.69 -3.44 -1.30
CA LEU A 190 -22.02 -2.83 -0.14
C LEU A 190 -22.78 -1.59 0.38
N GLN A 191 -23.44 -0.86 -0.50
CA GLN A 191 -24.23 0.32 -0.12
C GLN A 191 -25.48 -0.01 0.72
N LYS A 192 -25.81 -1.30 0.89
CA LYS A 192 -26.85 -1.75 1.83
C LYS A 192 -26.44 -1.55 3.30
N ILE A 193 -25.13 -1.53 3.59
CA ILE A 193 -24.61 -1.11 4.88
C ILE A 193 -24.39 0.41 4.82
N VAL A 194 -24.94 1.11 5.81
CA VAL A 194 -24.84 2.57 5.88
C VAL A 194 -23.71 2.96 6.82
N PRO A 195 -22.58 3.47 6.31
CA PRO A 195 -21.48 3.95 7.14
C PRO A 195 -21.79 5.34 7.73
N GLU A 196 -21.00 5.75 8.71
CA GLU A 196 -21.00 7.13 9.23
C GLU A 196 -20.45 8.11 8.16
N LEU A 197 -19.40 7.71 7.46
CA LEU A 197 -18.77 8.45 6.38
C LEU A 197 -18.39 7.50 5.23
N LEU A 198 -18.59 7.94 4.00
CA LEU A 198 -18.24 7.20 2.78
C LEU A 198 -17.23 7.97 1.94
N VAL A 199 -16.05 7.38 1.69
CA VAL A 199 -14.96 7.93 0.87
C VAL A 199 -14.63 6.95 -0.25
N GLN A 200 -15.29 7.06 -1.40
CA GLN A 200 -15.19 6.08 -2.49
C GLN A 200 -13.92 6.24 -3.34
N ASP A 201 -13.42 7.46 -3.52
CA ASP A 201 -12.31 7.76 -4.44
C ASP A 201 -10.93 7.73 -3.75
N ALA A 202 -10.78 6.85 -2.75
CA ALA A 202 -9.51 6.64 -2.07
C ALA A 202 -8.67 5.59 -2.81
N HIS A 203 -7.49 5.99 -3.25
CA HIS A 203 -6.52 5.11 -3.92
C HIS A 203 -5.32 4.84 -3.02
N PRO A 204 -4.67 3.65 -3.14
CA PRO A 204 -3.39 3.42 -2.51
C PRO A 204 -2.37 4.41 -3.06
N ASN A 205 -1.56 4.98 -2.17
CA ASN A 205 -0.53 5.93 -2.55
C ASN A 205 0.73 5.68 -1.69
N ALA A 206 1.88 5.62 -2.35
CA ALA A 206 3.16 5.32 -1.73
C ALA A 206 3.50 6.27 -0.55
N GLN A 207 3.06 7.54 -0.58
CA GLN A 207 3.27 8.46 0.53
C GLN A 207 2.63 7.99 1.84
N TYR A 208 1.49 7.32 1.77
CA TYR A 208 0.81 6.79 2.96
C TYR A 208 1.37 5.44 3.42
N MET A 209 2.18 4.79 2.61
CA MET A 209 2.95 3.62 3.04
C MET A 209 4.13 4.02 3.92
N LEU A 210 4.67 5.23 3.76
CA LEU A 210 5.88 5.68 4.47
C LEU A 210 5.73 5.70 6.01
N PRO A 211 4.64 6.22 6.62
CA PRO A 211 4.47 6.15 8.08
C PRO A 211 4.52 4.71 8.61
N ILE A 212 3.90 3.77 7.90
CA ILE A 212 3.88 2.34 8.23
C ILE A 212 5.30 1.76 8.10
N ALA A 213 5.98 2.09 7.00
CA ALA A 213 7.32 1.60 6.71
C ALA A 213 8.40 2.14 7.67
N VAL A 214 8.29 3.41 8.07
CA VAL A 214 9.20 4.02 9.06
C VAL A 214 9.04 3.34 10.42
N ASP A 215 7.81 3.09 10.87
CA ASP A 215 7.53 2.38 12.11
C ASP A 215 8.07 0.94 12.07
N ALA A 216 7.84 0.22 10.98
CA ALA A 216 8.37 -1.12 10.76
C ALA A 216 9.91 -1.15 10.74
N PHE A 217 10.53 -0.19 10.04
CA PHE A 217 11.99 -0.06 9.98
C PHE A 217 12.60 0.18 11.36
N GLN A 218 12.01 1.08 12.16
CA GLN A 218 12.46 1.39 13.53
C GLN A 218 12.33 0.18 14.46
N LYS A 219 11.37 -0.71 14.20
CA LYS A 219 11.19 -1.97 14.94
C LYS A 219 12.09 -3.11 14.44
N GLY A 220 12.86 -2.89 13.36
CA GLY A 220 13.64 -3.93 12.70
C GLY A 220 12.81 -4.94 11.90
N GLU A 221 11.57 -4.61 11.58
CA GLU A 221 10.63 -5.46 10.82
C GLU A 221 10.87 -5.33 9.31
N THR A 222 12.09 -5.60 8.89
CA THR A 222 12.49 -5.67 7.49
C THR A 222 12.75 -7.11 7.07
N GLN A 223 12.73 -7.38 5.78
CA GLN A 223 13.04 -8.71 5.25
C GLN A 223 13.98 -8.64 4.05
N SER A 224 14.63 -9.76 3.74
CA SER A 224 15.37 -9.91 2.49
C SER A 224 14.42 -9.86 1.30
N ILE A 225 14.86 -9.25 0.20
CA ILE A 225 14.10 -9.27 -1.05
C ILE A 225 13.88 -10.70 -1.60
N LEU A 226 14.73 -11.65 -1.23
CA LEU A 226 14.60 -13.05 -1.64
C LEU A 226 13.40 -13.75 -0.97
N ASP A 227 12.97 -13.26 0.19
CA ASP A 227 11.85 -13.81 0.96
C ASP A 227 10.54 -13.04 0.69
N ALA A 228 10.64 -11.88 0.02
CA ALA A 228 9.51 -11.01 -0.22
C ALA A 228 8.59 -11.55 -1.33
N GLN A 229 7.29 -11.60 -1.05
CA GLN A 229 6.28 -12.07 -2.00
C GLN A 229 5.02 -11.19 -1.95
N PRO A 230 4.34 -11.00 -3.09
CA PRO A 230 3.00 -10.44 -3.11
C PRO A 230 1.99 -11.34 -2.41
N VAL A 231 0.96 -10.74 -1.83
CA VAL A 231 -0.16 -11.46 -1.23
C VAL A 231 -1.28 -11.61 -2.27
N TYR A 232 -1.62 -12.86 -2.56
CA TYR A 232 -2.72 -13.22 -3.42
C TYR A 232 -3.84 -13.84 -2.58
N LEU A 233 -4.97 -13.13 -2.43
CA LEU A 233 -6.11 -13.60 -1.64
C LEU A 233 -7.05 -14.50 -2.44
N ARG A 234 -6.90 -14.54 -3.77
CA ARG A 234 -7.69 -15.42 -4.62
C ARG A 234 -6.88 -16.66 -4.99
N ASP A 235 -7.30 -17.83 -4.48
CA ASP A 235 -6.60 -19.12 -4.66
C ASP A 235 -6.80 -19.74 -6.06
N SER A 236 -7.88 -19.37 -6.77
CA SER A 236 -8.17 -19.92 -8.10
C SER A 236 -8.74 -18.87 -9.05
N VAL A 237 -8.12 -18.73 -10.22
CA VAL A 237 -8.67 -17.94 -11.33
C VAL A 237 -9.40 -18.90 -12.28
N SER A 238 -10.72 -18.94 -12.22
CA SER A 238 -11.52 -19.65 -13.22
C SER A 238 -11.56 -18.82 -14.51
N TRP A 239 -10.80 -19.22 -15.51
CA TRP A 239 -10.85 -18.61 -16.84
C TRP A 239 -12.12 -19.03 -17.56
N GLN A 240 -13.13 -18.16 -17.62
CA GLN A 240 -14.20 -18.33 -18.60
C GLN A 240 -13.66 -17.98 -19.99
N LYS A 241 -13.58 -18.99 -20.84
CA LYS A 241 -13.16 -18.82 -22.23
C LYS A 241 -14.16 -17.90 -22.93
N ARG A 242 -13.74 -16.68 -23.34
CA ARG A 242 -14.54 -15.81 -24.19
C ARG A 242 -14.92 -16.60 -25.45
N GLN A 243 -16.21 -16.87 -25.69
CA GLN A 243 -16.67 -17.38 -26.96
C GLN A 243 -16.42 -16.29 -28.03
N ARG A 244 -15.51 -16.60 -28.95
CA ARG A 244 -15.34 -15.76 -30.16
C ARG A 244 -16.62 -15.90 -30.98
N ILE A 245 -17.42 -14.85 -31.06
CA ILE A 245 -18.49 -14.75 -32.04
C ILE A 245 -17.80 -14.63 -33.40
N ARG A 246 -17.69 -15.75 -34.12
CA ARG A 246 -17.38 -15.72 -35.54
C ARG A 246 -18.66 -15.28 -36.26
N THR A 247 -18.71 -14.05 -36.70
CA THR A 247 -19.67 -13.61 -37.72
C THR A 247 -19.34 -14.42 -38.99
N GLN A 248 -20.19 -15.37 -39.35
CA GLN A 248 -20.14 -15.95 -40.68
C GLN A 248 -20.62 -14.87 -41.63
N SER A 249 -19.73 -14.33 -42.44
CA SER A 249 -20.10 -13.56 -43.65
C SER A 249 -20.67 -14.53 -44.69
N LEU A 250 -21.91 -14.33 -45.05
CA LEU A 250 -22.56 -14.87 -46.26
C LEU A 250 -21.97 -14.25 -47.52
#